data_84a940f425860d7533ee1b3dcbb9ceac
#
_entry.id   84a940f425860d7533ee1b3dcbb9ceac
#
_cell.length_a   1.000
_cell.length_b   1.000
_cell.length_c   1.000
_cell.angle_alpha   90.00
_cell.angle_beta   90.00
_cell.angle_gamma   90.00
#
_symmetry.space_group_name_H-M   'P 1'
#
loop_
_entity.id
_entity.type
_entity.pdbx_description
1 polymer ?
#
loop_
_entity_poly.entity_id
_entity_poly.type
_entity_poly.pdbx_seq_one_letter_code
_entity_poly.pdbx_strand_id
1 'polypeptide(L)'
;MLFNIIKYIATNLMFFTGAYSNEVFPDKLPKDIEDEYIKRHLNGDEEARKKLIEHNLRLVAHIVKKFETSEQDIDDLIGIGTIGLIKGIDTYKPNKKVKLATYAAKCAENEILMYFRADKKNSKNISLYEEISFDKEGNKVTILDVLRTPDPDFVEEIHKNDNIILLQKYLVLLQSLFV
;
A
#
# COMPACT_ATOMS: atom_id res chain seq x y z
N MET A 1 -50.10 -11.86 -18.92
CA MET A 1 -49.39 -10.70 -18.39
C MET A 1 -48.36 -11.11 -17.30
N LEU A 2 -48.73 -11.87 -16.30
CA LEU A 2 -47.82 -12.29 -15.19
C LEU A 2 -46.60 -13.09 -15.70
N PHE A 3 -46.78 -13.99 -16.65
CA PHE A 3 -45.71 -14.82 -17.22
C PHE A 3 -44.61 -14.00 -17.92
N ASN A 4 -44.99 -12.90 -18.62
CA ASN A 4 -44.01 -12.03 -19.27
C ASN A 4 -43.23 -11.18 -18.27
N ILE A 5 -43.84 -10.80 -17.13
CA ILE A 5 -43.17 -10.09 -16.05
C ILE A 5 -42.16 -11.01 -15.33
N ILE A 6 -42.55 -12.26 -15.07
CA ILE A 6 -41.66 -13.25 -14.45
C ILE A 6 -40.49 -13.57 -15.39
N LYS A 7 -40.73 -13.71 -16.68
CA LYS A 7 -39.68 -13.94 -17.69
C LYS A 7 -38.73 -12.73 -17.79
N TYR A 8 -39.26 -11.52 -17.75
CA TYR A 8 -38.44 -10.28 -17.73
C TYR A 8 -37.56 -10.16 -16.48
N ILE A 9 -38.14 -10.43 -15.31
CA ILE A 9 -37.39 -10.44 -14.02
C ILE A 9 -36.34 -11.55 -14.02
N ALA A 10 -36.67 -12.76 -14.48
CA ALA A 10 -35.72 -13.88 -14.53
C ALA A 10 -34.57 -13.60 -15.52
N THR A 11 -34.86 -12.98 -16.68
CA THR A 11 -33.83 -12.62 -17.66
C THR A 11 -32.89 -11.53 -17.11
N ASN A 12 -33.43 -10.51 -16.45
CA ASN A 12 -32.61 -9.46 -15.82
C ASN A 12 -31.87 -9.96 -14.59
N LEU A 13 -32.44 -10.87 -13.81
CA LEU A 13 -31.75 -11.50 -12.68
C LEU A 13 -30.61 -12.42 -13.17
N MET A 14 -30.79 -13.14 -14.28
CA MET A 14 -29.71 -13.92 -14.92
C MET A 14 -28.59 -13.01 -15.44
N PHE A 15 -28.93 -11.82 -15.98
CA PHE A 15 -27.93 -10.84 -16.40
C PHE A 15 -27.14 -10.31 -15.20
N PHE A 16 -27.79 -10.10 -14.05
CA PHE A 16 -27.15 -9.60 -12.83
C PHE A 16 -26.26 -10.66 -12.16
N THR A 17 -26.69 -11.94 -12.18
CA THR A 17 -25.89 -13.06 -11.62
C THR A 17 -24.82 -13.55 -12.57
N GLY A 18 -25.02 -13.43 -13.90
CA GLY A 18 -24.02 -13.78 -14.92
C GLY A 18 -22.84 -12.80 -14.99
N ALA A 19 -23.05 -11.53 -14.61
CA ALA A 19 -21.99 -10.52 -14.61
C ALA A 19 -20.96 -10.72 -13.46
N TYR A 20 -21.31 -11.49 -12.44
CA TYR A 20 -20.39 -11.81 -11.31
C TYR A 20 -19.62 -13.12 -11.48
N SER A 21 -19.86 -13.89 -12.54
CA SER A 21 -19.21 -15.17 -12.75
C SER A 21 -18.22 -15.12 -13.93
N ASN A 22 -16.95 -15.20 -13.62
CA ASN A 22 -15.85 -15.74 -14.42
C ASN A 22 -15.18 -14.89 -15.52
N GLU A 23 -15.65 -13.70 -15.91
CA GLU A 23 -15.00 -12.94 -16.99
C GLU A 23 -13.95 -11.90 -16.54
N VAL A 24 -13.78 -11.69 -15.23
CA VAL A 24 -12.84 -10.67 -14.71
C VAL A 24 -11.39 -11.08 -14.92
N PHE A 25 -11.09 -12.38 -14.89
CA PHE A 25 -9.73 -12.88 -15.10
C PHE A 25 -9.69 -13.92 -16.20
N PRO A 26 -8.75 -13.82 -17.16
CA PRO A 26 -8.59 -14.81 -18.21
C PRO A 26 -8.28 -16.20 -17.63
N ASP A 27 -8.69 -17.24 -18.36
CA ASP A 27 -8.41 -18.61 -17.97
C ASP A 27 -6.91 -18.91 -17.97
N LYS A 28 -6.54 -19.92 -17.17
CA LYS A 28 -5.16 -20.36 -17.07
C LYS A 28 -4.64 -20.84 -18.44
N LEU A 29 -3.40 -20.48 -18.77
CA LEU A 29 -2.74 -20.94 -19.99
C LEU A 29 -2.53 -22.47 -19.97
N PRO A 30 -2.71 -23.13 -21.13
CA PRO A 30 -2.23 -24.50 -21.34
C PRO A 30 -0.74 -24.58 -21.06
N LYS A 31 -0.28 -25.72 -20.51
CA LYS A 31 1.09 -25.88 -20.07
C LYS A 31 2.13 -25.61 -21.18
N ASP A 32 1.87 -26.07 -22.40
CA ASP A 32 2.80 -25.91 -23.53
C ASP A 32 2.97 -24.42 -23.89
N ILE A 33 1.86 -23.65 -23.83
CA ILE A 33 1.86 -22.22 -24.10
C ILE A 33 2.52 -21.46 -22.90
N GLU A 34 2.24 -21.87 -21.66
CA GLU A 34 2.89 -21.31 -20.47
C GLU A 34 4.41 -21.45 -20.56
N ASP A 35 4.91 -22.65 -20.93
CA ASP A 35 6.35 -22.94 -21.08
C ASP A 35 6.99 -22.11 -22.22
N GLU A 36 6.24 -21.85 -23.30
CA GLU A 36 6.68 -20.97 -24.40
C GLU A 36 6.80 -19.51 -23.93
N TYR A 37 5.78 -18.96 -23.26
CA TYR A 37 5.82 -17.60 -22.73
C TYR A 37 6.90 -17.41 -21.67
N ILE A 38 7.17 -18.43 -20.85
CA ILE A 38 8.30 -18.40 -19.91
C ILE A 38 9.63 -18.24 -20.64
N LYS A 39 9.85 -19.00 -21.70
CA LYS A 39 11.08 -18.89 -22.50
C LYS A 39 11.21 -17.53 -23.17
N ARG A 40 10.11 -16.99 -23.72
CA ARG A 40 10.08 -15.67 -24.35
C ARG A 40 10.36 -14.57 -23.32
N HIS A 41 9.75 -14.64 -22.13
CA HIS A 41 9.99 -13.70 -21.05
C HIS A 41 11.48 -13.71 -20.59
N LEU A 42 12.08 -14.87 -20.45
CA LEU A 42 13.52 -14.99 -20.11
C LEU A 42 14.44 -14.37 -21.17
N ASN A 43 13.97 -14.25 -22.41
CA ASN A 43 14.67 -13.57 -23.51
C ASN A 43 14.34 -12.05 -23.58
N GLY A 44 13.58 -11.52 -22.62
CA GLY A 44 13.27 -10.09 -22.52
C GLY A 44 11.98 -9.67 -23.24
N ASP A 45 11.08 -10.59 -23.60
CA ASP A 45 9.80 -10.27 -24.23
C ASP A 45 8.78 -9.77 -23.20
N GLU A 46 8.47 -8.47 -23.25
CA GLU A 46 7.51 -7.81 -22.35
C GLU A 46 6.05 -8.24 -22.62
N GLU A 47 5.70 -8.60 -23.87
CA GLU A 47 4.35 -9.10 -24.17
C GLU A 47 4.12 -10.48 -23.53
N ALA A 48 5.13 -11.34 -23.59
CA ALA A 48 5.09 -12.64 -22.90
C ALA A 48 4.95 -12.46 -21.38
N ARG A 49 5.67 -11.51 -20.80
CA ARG A 49 5.57 -11.15 -19.37
C ARG A 49 4.15 -10.72 -19.01
N LYS A 50 3.54 -9.80 -19.77
CA LYS A 50 2.17 -9.34 -19.54
C LYS A 50 1.17 -10.50 -19.59
N LYS A 51 1.29 -11.38 -20.60
CA LYS A 51 0.42 -12.55 -20.73
C LYS A 51 0.55 -13.51 -19.55
N LEU A 52 1.76 -13.76 -19.07
CA LEU A 52 1.98 -14.58 -17.87
C LEU A 52 1.32 -13.96 -16.63
N ILE A 53 1.38 -12.64 -16.46
CA ILE A 53 0.73 -11.96 -15.35
C ILE A 53 -0.78 -12.06 -15.46
N GLU A 54 -1.37 -11.65 -16.60
CA GLU A 54 -2.82 -11.63 -16.84
C GLU A 54 -3.47 -12.98 -16.55
N HIS A 55 -2.90 -14.07 -17.09
CA HIS A 55 -3.47 -15.42 -16.95
C HIS A 55 -3.21 -16.06 -15.56
N ASN A 56 -2.42 -15.42 -14.70
CA ASN A 56 -2.20 -15.88 -13.33
C ASN A 56 -2.84 -14.98 -12.25
N LEU A 57 -3.55 -13.90 -12.62
CA LEU A 57 -4.24 -13.04 -11.64
C LEU A 57 -5.29 -13.81 -10.83
N ARG A 58 -5.99 -14.76 -11.44
CA ARG A 58 -6.95 -15.64 -10.74
C ARG A 58 -6.32 -16.40 -9.57
N LEU A 59 -5.02 -16.74 -9.68
CA LEU A 59 -4.26 -17.37 -8.60
C LEU A 59 -4.13 -16.43 -7.38
N VAL A 60 -3.89 -15.13 -7.64
CA VAL A 60 -3.81 -14.12 -6.57
C VAL A 60 -5.13 -14.02 -5.82
N ALA A 61 -6.26 -13.90 -6.53
CA ALA A 61 -7.58 -13.85 -5.90
C ALA A 61 -7.86 -15.09 -5.03
N HIS A 62 -7.42 -16.27 -5.49
CA HIS A 62 -7.55 -17.51 -4.69
C HIS A 62 -6.66 -17.49 -3.43
N ILE A 63 -5.47 -16.89 -3.49
CA ILE A 63 -4.57 -16.76 -2.34
C ILE A 63 -5.14 -15.77 -1.33
N VAL A 64 -5.60 -14.60 -1.80
CA VAL A 64 -6.18 -13.55 -0.95
C VAL A 64 -7.37 -14.08 -0.16
N LYS A 65 -8.18 -14.95 -0.76
CA LYS A 65 -9.31 -15.60 -0.08
C LYS A 65 -8.95 -16.33 1.22
N LYS A 66 -7.69 -16.76 1.39
CA LYS A 66 -7.20 -17.36 2.64
C LYS A 66 -7.01 -16.33 3.76
N PHE A 67 -6.95 -15.06 3.41
CA PHE A 67 -6.76 -13.93 4.32
C PHE A 67 -8.03 -13.10 4.53
N GLU A 68 -9.18 -13.58 4.05
CA GLU A 68 -10.49 -12.90 4.11
C GLU A 68 -10.98 -12.60 5.55
N THR A 69 -10.38 -13.24 6.56
CA THR A 69 -10.68 -13.00 7.97
C THR A 69 -9.89 -11.83 8.57
N SER A 70 -8.99 -11.21 7.82
CA SER A 70 -8.25 -10.03 8.26
C SER A 70 -9.14 -8.77 8.18
N GLU A 71 -8.88 -7.80 9.05
CA GLU A 71 -9.57 -6.49 9.05
C GLU A 71 -9.20 -5.62 7.83
N GLN A 72 -8.32 -6.13 6.96
CA GLN A 72 -7.78 -5.43 5.80
C GLN A 72 -8.73 -5.49 4.61
N ASP A 73 -8.70 -4.45 3.78
CA ASP A 73 -9.46 -4.40 2.54
C ASP A 73 -8.96 -5.48 1.56
N ILE A 74 -9.91 -6.26 1.02
CA ILE A 74 -9.63 -7.34 0.06
C ILE A 74 -8.98 -6.78 -1.20
N ASP A 75 -9.38 -5.61 -1.67
CA ASP A 75 -8.84 -4.99 -2.86
C ASP A 75 -7.37 -4.60 -2.68
N ASP A 76 -7.00 -4.10 -1.50
CA ASP A 76 -5.61 -3.83 -1.14
C ASP A 76 -4.77 -5.12 -1.12
N LEU A 77 -5.32 -6.19 -0.55
CA LEU A 77 -4.64 -7.49 -0.51
C LEU A 77 -4.45 -8.08 -1.91
N ILE A 78 -5.40 -7.89 -2.83
CA ILE A 78 -5.26 -8.28 -4.24
C ILE A 78 -4.14 -7.47 -4.91
N GLY A 79 -4.08 -6.16 -4.65
CA GLY A 79 -3.01 -5.30 -5.14
C GLY A 79 -1.63 -5.79 -4.69
N ILE A 80 -1.47 -6.03 -3.38
CA ILE A 80 -0.22 -6.54 -2.78
C ILE A 80 0.14 -7.92 -3.31
N GLY A 81 -0.83 -8.84 -3.37
CA GLY A 81 -0.65 -10.17 -3.92
C GLY A 81 -0.23 -10.14 -5.39
N THR A 82 -0.75 -9.19 -6.17
CA THR A 82 -0.36 -8.97 -7.57
C THR A 82 1.09 -8.51 -7.68
N ILE A 83 1.56 -7.63 -6.80
CA ILE A 83 2.98 -7.25 -6.73
C ILE A 83 3.85 -8.49 -6.47
N GLY A 84 3.43 -9.36 -5.54
CA GLY A 84 4.10 -10.62 -5.25
C GLY A 84 4.13 -11.58 -6.45
N LEU A 85 3.01 -11.67 -7.21
CA LEU A 85 2.92 -12.44 -8.44
C LEU A 85 3.94 -11.93 -9.48
N ILE A 86 3.99 -10.62 -9.72
CA ILE A 86 4.91 -10.00 -10.68
C ILE A 86 6.36 -10.31 -10.28
N LYS A 87 6.75 -10.08 -9.02
CA LYS A 87 8.07 -10.45 -8.51
C LYS A 87 8.37 -11.94 -8.70
N GLY A 88 7.35 -12.79 -8.50
CA GLY A 88 7.46 -14.22 -8.73
C GLY A 88 7.74 -14.59 -10.18
N ILE A 89 7.04 -13.97 -11.15
CA ILE A 89 7.25 -14.19 -12.57
C ILE A 89 8.64 -13.70 -12.99
N ASP A 90 9.05 -12.51 -12.57
CA ASP A 90 10.33 -11.89 -12.94
C ASP A 90 11.54 -12.66 -12.38
N THR A 91 11.40 -13.32 -11.24
CA THR A 91 12.49 -14.08 -10.60
C THR A 91 12.43 -15.58 -10.85
N TYR A 92 11.44 -16.06 -11.60
CA TYR A 92 11.24 -17.47 -11.86
C TYR A 92 12.39 -18.09 -12.69
N LYS A 93 12.86 -19.25 -12.24
CA LYS A 93 13.89 -20.03 -12.96
C LYS A 93 13.39 -21.45 -13.21
N PRO A 94 13.16 -21.85 -14.47
CA PRO A 94 12.58 -23.15 -14.80
C PRO A 94 13.44 -24.35 -14.37
N ASN A 95 14.75 -24.13 -14.15
CA ASN A 95 15.70 -25.18 -13.79
C ASN A 95 15.46 -25.82 -12.41
N LYS A 96 14.61 -25.24 -11.55
CA LYS A 96 14.36 -25.72 -10.18
C LYS A 96 13.28 -26.77 -10.04
N LYS A 97 12.76 -27.35 -11.13
CA LYS A 97 11.69 -28.38 -11.13
C LYS A 97 10.38 -27.99 -10.39
N VAL A 98 10.18 -26.70 -10.12
CA VAL A 98 8.97 -26.15 -9.50
C VAL A 98 8.12 -25.49 -10.58
N LYS A 99 6.80 -25.70 -10.57
CA LYS A 99 5.88 -25.06 -11.51
C LYS A 99 5.82 -23.56 -11.24
N LEU A 100 5.68 -22.73 -12.30
CA LEU A 100 5.54 -21.28 -12.19
C LEU A 100 4.46 -20.89 -11.19
N ALA A 101 3.24 -21.45 -11.32
CA ALA A 101 2.12 -21.16 -10.44
C ALA A 101 2.45 -21.43 -8.94
N THR A 102 3.19 -22.50 -8.63
CA THR A 102 3.57 -22.82 -7.25
C THR A 102 4.56 -21.80 -6.69
N TYR A 103 5.53 -21.39 -7.51
CA TYR A 103 6.53 -20.41 -7.11
C TYR A 103 5.90 -19.02 -6.95
N ALA A 104 5.13 -18.58 -7.93
CA ALA A 104 4.44 -17.30 -7.92
C ALA A 104 3.42 -17.21 -6.78
N ALA A 105 2.69 -18.31 -6.49
CA ALA A 105 1.79 -18.37 -5.33
C ALA A 105 2.53 -18.12 -4.02
N LYS A 106 3.71 -18.71 -3.85
CA LYS A 106 4.51 -18.50 -2.64
C LYS A 106 5.06 -17.08 -2.53
N CYS A 107 5.43 -16.47 -3.66
CA CYS A 107 5.85 -15.07 -3.70
C CYS A 107 4.69 -14.13 -3.32
N ALA A 108 3.50 -14.35 -3.87
CA ALA A 108 2.31 -13.57 -3.54
C ALA A 108 1.93 -13.70 -2.05
N GLU A 109 1.90 -14.94 -1.52
CA GLU A 109 1.64 -15.20 -0.10
C GLU A 109 2.66 -14.51 0.80
N ASN A 110 3.95 -14.57 0.46
CA ASN A 110 4.99 -13.92 1.23
C ASN A 110 4.86 -12.40 1.23
N GLU A 111 4.49 -11.78 0.10
CA GLU A 111 4.28 -10.32 0.01
C GLU A 111 3.13 -9.88 0.91
N ILE A 112 2.01 -10.61 0.91
CA ILE A 112 0.87 -10.34 1.79
C ILE A 112 1.29 -10.49 3.27
N LEU A 113 2.04 -11.54 3.63
CA LEU A 113 2.54 -11.71 4.99
C LEU A 113 3.51 -10.62 5.42
N MET A 114 4.34 -10.12 4.51
CA MET A 114 5.23 -8.98 4.78
C MET A 114 4.43 -7.70 5.03
N TYR A 115 3.38 -7.47 4.25
CA TYR A 115 2.48 -6.36 4.46
C TYR A 115 1.84 -6.41 5.86
N PHE A 116 1.29 -7.55 6.29
CA PHE A 116 0.73 -7.68 7.63
C PHE A 116 1.75 -7.42 8.75
N ARG A 117 3.01 -7.83 8.55
CA ARG A 117 4.07 -7.55 9.53
C ARG A 117 4.38 -6.04 9.61
N ALA A 118 4.39 -5.37 8.47
CA ALA A 118 4.60 -3.93 8.40
C ALA A 118 3.42 -3.17 9.02
N ASP A 119 2.20 -3.58 8.70
CA ASP A 119 0.97 -3.00 9.23
C ASP A 119 0.88 -3.15 10.76
N LYS A 120 1.16 -4.33 11.29
CA LYS A 120 1.25 -4.56 12.74
C LYS A 120 2.29 -3.66 13.43
N LYS A 121 3.38 -3.31 12.75
CA LYS A 121 4.37 -2.37 13.28
C LYS A 121 3.79 -0.95 13.28
N ASN A 122 3.05 -0.58 12.24
CA ASN A 122 2.45 0.74 12.07
C ASN A 122 1.15 0.93 12.89
N SER A 123 0.48 -0.15 13.31
CA SER A 123 -0.76 -0.09 14.11
C SER A 123 -0.59 0.60 15.48
N LYS A 124 0.66 0.80 15.92
CA LYS A 124 0.99 1.58 17.12
C LYS A 124 1.08 3.09 16.85
N ASN A 125 1.05 3.51 15.60
CA ASN A 125 1.06 4.91 15.24
C ASN A 125 -0.33 5.50 15.47
N ILE A 126 -0.39 6.58 16.24
CA ILE A 126 -1.61 7.32 16.55
C ILE A 126 -1.62 8.57 15.66
N SER A 127 -2.78 8.90 15.09
CA SER A 127 -2.92 10.12 14.29
C SER A 127 -2.75 11.35 15.18
N LEU A 128 -1.97 12.34 14.75
CA LEU A 128 -1.86 13.62 15.46
C LEU A 128 -3.19 14.38 15.54
N TYR A 129 -4.11 14.09 14.63
CA TYR A 129 -5.47 14.68 14.60
C TYR A 129 -6.50 13.85 15.36
N GLU A 130 -6.06 12.80 16.08
CA GLU A 130 -6.96 12.02 16.92
C GLU A 130 -7.45 12.84 18.09
N GLU A 131 -8.77 12.78 18.34
CA GLU A 131 -9.44 13.51 19.42
C GLU A 131 -9.12 12.84 20.76
N ILE A 132 -8.49 13.57 21.68
CA ILE A 132 -8.15 13.05 23.02
C ILE A 132 -9.22 13.44 24.03
N SER A 133 -9.74 14.68 23.96
CA SER A 133 -10.67 15.23 24.95
C SER A 133 -11.45 16.39 24.37
N PHE A 134 -12.36 16.94 25.20
CA PHE A 134 -13.06 18.18 24.90
C PHE A 134 -12.60 19.25 25.89
N ASP A 135 -12.47 20.49 25.43
CA ASP A 135 -12.21 21.62 26.31
C ASP A 135 -13.48 22.00 27.12
N LYS A 136 -13.36 23.01 27.99
CA LYS A 136 -14.49 23.49 28.81
C LYS A 136 -15.63 24.12 27.97
N GLU A 137 -15.33 24.47 26.73
CA GLU A 137 -16.26 25.11 25.78
C GLU A 137 -16.88 24.07 24.83
N GLY A 138 -16.48 22.79 24.91
CA GLY A 138 -17.00 21.71 24.11
C GLY A 138 -16.28 21.52 22.75
N ASN A 139 -15.15 22.21 22.53
CA ASN A 139 -14.34 22.01 21.34
C ASN A 139 -13.47 20.76 21.46
N LYS A 140 -13.21 20.10 20.34
CA LYS A 140 -12.38 18.91 20.27
C LYS A 140 -10.91 19.29 20.42
N VAL A 141 -10.21 18.66 21.36
CA VAL A 141 -8.77 18.80 21.57
C VAL A 141 -8.06 17.59 20.96
N THR A 142 -7.14 17.83 20.03
CA THR A 142 -6.36 16.82 19.35
C THR A 142 -4.98 16.63 20.00
N ILE A 143 -4.30 15.52 19.66
CA ILE A 143 -2.91 15.30 20.09
C ILE A 143 -2.00 16.45 19.61
N LEU A 144 -2.24 16.97 18.41
CA LEU A 144 -1.49 18.09 17.84
C LEU A 144 -1.56 19.34 18.72
N ASP A 145 -2.76 19.65 19.27
CA ASP A 145 -2.97 20.84 20.12
C ASP A 145 -2.17 20.73 21.42
N VAL A 146 -2.06 19.52 21.98
CA VAL A 146 -1.31 19.27 23.22
C VAL A 146 0.22 19.26 22.97
N LEU A 147 0.67 18.76 21.82
CA LEU A 147 2.09 18.68 21.46
C LEU A 147 2.64 19.98 20.86
N ARG A 148 1.80 21.00 20.72
CA ARG A 148 2.22 22.30 20.18
C ARG A 148 3.34 22.85 21.06
N THR A 149 4.51 23.02 20.49
CA THR A 149 5.62 23.72 21.15
C THR A 149 5.16 25.15 21.41
N PRO A 150 5.25 25.67 22.63
CA PRO A 150 4.94 27.08 22.86
C PRO A 150 5.79 27.90 21.91
N ASP A 151 5.14 28.85 21.24
CA ASP A 151 5.84 29.77 20.35
C ASP A 151 7.00 30.39 21.15
N PRO A 152 8.22 30.40 20.62
CA PRO A 152 9.35 31.02 21.32
C PRO A 152 8.95 32.46 21.65
N ASP A 153 9.19 32.88 22.89
CA ASP A 153 8.90 34.24 23.28
C ASP A 153 9.72 35.18 22.40
N PHE A 154 9.04 35.79 21.43
CA PHE A 154 9.68 36.65 20.43
C PHE A 154 10.44 37.81 21.08
N VAL A 155 10.01 38.24 22.26
CA VAL A 155 10.65 39.28 23.05
C VAL A 155 11.97 38.76 23.63
N GLU A 156 12.00 37.51 24.09
CA GLU A 156 13.23 36.88 24.62
C GLU A 156 14.28 36.64 23.55
N GLU A 157 13.82 36.28 22.33
CA GLU A 157 14.71 36.11 21.16
C GLU A 157 15.31 37.46 20.70
N ILE A 158 14.52 38.54 20.69
CA ILE A 158 15.01 39.89 20.41
C ILE A 158 16.04 40.32 21.47
N HIS A 159 15.75 40.18 22.74
CA HIS A 159 16.69 40.50 23.83
C HIS A 159 17.99 39.69 23.74
N LYS A 160 17.91 38.44 23.35
CA LYS A 160 19.10 37.59 23.15
C LYS A 160 19.97 38.10 22.01
N ASN A 161 19.36 38.49 20.88
CA ASN A 161 20.06 39.04 19.73
C ASN A 161 20.70 40.41 20.07
N ASP A 162 19.98 41.30 20.75
CA ASP A 162 20.50 42.59 21.20
C ASP A 162 21.70 42.44 22.12
N ASN A 163 21.63 41.51 23.06
CA ASN A 163 22.73 41.18 23.96
C ASN A 163 23.96 40.64 23.22
N ILE A 164 23.79 39.85 22.20
CA ILE A 164 24.88 39.35 21.34
C ILE A 164 25.55 40.51 20.56
N ILE A 165 24.76 41.42 19.99
CA ILE A 165 25.27 42.60 19.29
C ILE A 165 26.06 43.50 20.27
N LEU A 166 25.54 43.72 21.44
CA LEU A 166 26.17 44.54 22.47
C LEU A 166 27.49 43.90 22.94
N LEU A 167 27.54 42.61 23.11
CA LEU A 167 28.74 41.85 23.49
C LEU A 167 29.81 41.94 22.39
N GLN A 168 29.42 41.83 21.11
CA GLN A 168 30.35 42.04 19.99
C GLN A 168 30.94 43.43 19.96
N LYS A 169 30.12 44.46 20.19
CA LYS A 169 30.57 45.84 20.26
C LYS A 169 31.59 46.07 21.38
N TYR A 170 31.37 45.49 22.59
CA TYR A 170 32.32 45.58 23.69
C TYR A 170 33.63 44.84 23.38
N LEU A 171 33.57 43.68 22.74
CA LEU A 171 34.77 42.92 22.35
C LEU A 171 35.65 43.72 21.37
N VAL A 172 35.02 44.39 20.40
CA VAL A 172 35.75 45.24 19.44
C VAL A 172 36.43 46.45 20.14
N LEU A 173 35.71 47.09 21.10
CA LEU A 173 36.27 48.18 21.89
C LEU A 173 37.44 47.71 22.75
N LEU A 174 37.36 46.56 23.37
CA LEU A 174 38.46 45.98 24.16
C LEU A 174 39.66 45.67 23.28
N GLN A 175 39.43 45.13 22.08
CA GLN A 175 40.51 44.84 21.14
C GLN A 175 41.26 46.12 20.68
N SER A 176 40.54 47.25 20.55
CA SER A 176 41.13 48.55 20.20
C SER A 176 41.91 49.24 21.34
N LEU A 177 41.72 48.81 22.60
CA LEU A 177 42.38 49.30 23.77
C LEU A 177 43.72 48.59 24.06
N PHE A 178 43.93 47.41 23.49
CA PHE A 178 45.12 46.58 23.67
C PHE A 178 46.06 46.59 22.46
N VAL A 179 45.81 47.43 21.44
CA VAL A 179 46.71 47.74 20.33
C VAL A 179 47.21 49.18 20.46
#